data_a6fd2011d8df74d2e95165def10b8354
#
_entry.id   a6fd2011d8df74d2e95165def10b8354
#
_cell.length_a   1.000
_cell.length_b   1.000
_cell.length_c   1.000
_cell.angle_alpha   90.00
_cell.angle_beta   90.00
_cell.angle_gamma   90.00
#
_symmetry.space_group_name_H-M   'P 1'
#
loop_
_entity.id
_entity.type
_entity.pdbx_description
1 polymer ?
#
loop_
_entity_poly.entity_id
_entity_poly.type
_entity_poly.pdbx_seq_one_letter_code
_entity_poly.pdbx_strand_id
1 'polypeptide(L)'
;GQFGDIVMVEMTWNVNQPGRWRRPDLVPLLKEEDTDWKRYLLGRKMVPFDARKYLEFRLFWPYSSGIPDQWLVHQIDTVHWFTGLPHPRSCVANGGIYLWKDGRTNWDTMTSVFDYGPLDDPTKGFQVQYSSRFTNSAGGVKELYYSNGGMIDMDKQTVTPTGGLTAKYAAEMNMKPNLLPSLSLMEKAESV
;
A
#
# COMPACT_ATOMS: atom_id res chain seq x y z
N GLY A 1 -4.75 10.55 20.81
CA GLY A 1 -5.24 11.54 19.93
C GLY A 1 -6.74 11.68 19.80
N GLN A 2 -7.17 12.71 19.07
CA GLN A 2 -8.61 12.99 18.87
C GLN A 2 -9.30 11.93 18.00
N PHE A 3 -8.55 11.23 17.14
CA PHE A 3 -9.10 10.18 16.26
C PHE A 3 -9.51 8.91 17.03
N GLY A 4 -8.97 8.70 18.21
CA GLY A 4 -9.17 7.49 19.00
C GLY A 4 -8.20 6.38 18.61
N ASP A 5 -8.54 5.15 19.00
CA ASP A 5 -7.70 3.98 18.77
C ASP A 5 -7.98 3.43 17.37
N ILE A 6 -6.97 3.43 16.52
CA ILE A 6 -7.05 2.80 15.20
C ILE A 6 -7.22 1.29 15.40
N VAL A 7 -8.17 0.71 14.69
CA VAL A 7 -8.43 -0.74 14.72
C VAL A 7 -8.06 -1.40 13.39
N MET A 8 -8.24 -0.68 12.29
CA MET A 8 -7.93 -1.19 10.95
C MET A 8 -7.64 -0.04 9.98
N VAL A 9 -6.76 -0.31 9.01
CA VAL A 9 -6.57 0.52 7.83
C VAL A 9 -6.79 -0.34 6.60
N GLU A 10 -7.64 0.11 5.69
CA GLU A 10 -7.88 -0.54 4.40
C GLU A 10 -7.30 0.30 3.27
N MET A 11 -6.48 -0.34 2.46
CA MET A 11 -5.81 0.29 1.33
C MET A 11 -6.00 -0.52 0.06
N THR A 12 -6.29 0.17 -1.04
CA THR A 12 -6.30 -0.45 -2.36
C THR A 12 -5.59 0.43 -3.37
N TRP A 13 -4.96 -0.21 -4.35
CA TRP A 13 -4.43 0.48 -5.53
C TRP A 13 -4.73 -0.35 -6.77
N ASN A 14 -5.92 -0.16 -7.30
CA ASN A 14 -6.45 -0.95 -8.40
C ASN A 14 -6.38 -0.15 -9.70
N VAL A 15 -5.68 -0.68 -10.67
CA VAL A 15 -5.49 -0.06 -11.99
C VAL A 15 -5.63 -1.10 -13.10
N ASN A 16 -5.96 -0.65 -14.31
CA ASN A 16 -5.93 -1.50 -15.48
C ASN A 16 -4.85 -0.96 -16.43
N GLN A 17 -3.66 -1.51 -16.35
CA GLN A 17 -2.50 -0.99 -17.06
C GLN A 17 -1.67 -2.13 -17.71
N PRO A 18 -2.17 -2.73 -18.80
CA PRO A 18 -1.51 -3.87 -19.45
C PRO A 18 -0.09 -3.56 -19.94
N GLY A 19 0.14 -2.35 -20.43
CA GLY A 19 1.46 -1.90 -20.89
C GLY A 19 2.34 -1.26 -19.83
N ARG A 20 1.92 -1.27 -18.56
CA ARG A 20 2.67 -0.60 -17.48
C ARG A 20 4.08 -1.16 -17.36
N TRP A 21 5.05 -0.25 -17.35
CA TRP A 21 6.48 -0.53 -17.25
C TRP A 21 7.08 -1.30 -18.43
N ARG A 22 6.30 -1.60 -19.47
CA ARG A 22 6.81 -2.16 -20.72
C ARG A 22 7.48 -1.10 -21.58
N ARG A 23 8.55 -1.50 -22.27
CA ARG A 23 9.30 -0.66 -23.20
C ARG A 23 9.62 -1.45 -24.49
N PRO A 24 8.59 -2.01 -25.17
CA PRO A 24 8.78 -2.92 -26.28
C PRO A 24 9.59 -2.29 -27.42
N ASP A 25 9.45 -0.98 -27.62
CA ASP A 25 10.14 -0.27 -28.71
C ASP A 25 11.63 -0.02 -28.39
N LEU A 26 12.01 0.05 -27.11
CA LEU A 26 13.37 0.32 -26.69
C LEU A 26 14.18 -0.95 -26.41
N VAL A 27 13.53 -2.01 -25.97
CA VAL A 27 14.21 -3.28 -25.62
C VAL A 27 15.07 -3.84 -26.75
N PRO A 28 14.62 -3.90 -28.02
CA PRO A 28 15.44 -4.43 -29.11
C PRO A 28 16.58 -3.51 -29.53
N LEU A 29 16.56 -2.23 -29.12
CA LEU A 29 17.58 -1.26 -29.48
C LEU A 29 18.73 -1.18 -28.48
N LEU A 30 18.47 -1.54 -27.20
CA LEU A 30 19.46 -1.44 -26.13
C LEU A 30 20.45 -2.60 -26.19
N LYS A 31 21.73 -2.27 -26.23
CA LYS A 31 22.84 -3.22 -26.16
C LYS A 31 23.56 -3.14 -24.81
N GLU A 32 24.32 -4.19 -24.45
CA GLU A 32 25.12 -4.20 -23.22
C GLU A 32 26.14 -3.06 -23.19
N GLU A 33 26.75 -2.74 -24.31
CA GLU A 33 27.73 -1.65 -24.47
C GLU A 33 27.17 -0.26 -24.15
N ASP A 34 25.85 -0.08 -24.23
CA ASP A 34 25.16 1.17 -23.91
C ASP A 34 24.89 1.32 -22.40
N THR A 35 25.30 0.33 -21.58
CA THR A 35 24.99 0.29 -20.15
C THR A 35 26.20 -0.03 -19.32
N ASP A 36 26.17 0.31 -18.03
CA ASP A 36 27.06 -0.28 -17.02
C ASP A 36 26.31 -1.42 -16.30
N TRP A 37 26.13 -2.55 -17.02
CA TRP A 37 25.40 -3.69 -16.51
C TRP A 37 25.96 -4.23 -15.19
N LYS A 38 27.28 -4.27 -15.05
CA LYS A 38 27.94 -4.71 -13.81
C LYS A 38 27.57 -3.83 -12.62
N ARG A 39 27.59 -2.51 -12.81
CA ARG A 39 27.22 -1.55 -11.76
C ARG A 39 25.72 -1.60 -11.47
N TYR A 40 24.88 -1.78 -12.50
CA TYR A 40 23.45 -1.93 -12.35
C TYR A 40 23.07 -3.12 -11.44
N LEU A 41 23.84 -4.21 -11.49
CA LEU A 41 23.62 -5.37 -10.63
C LEU A 41 23.90 -5.11 -9.14
N LEU A 42 24.54 -3.99 -8.78
CA LEU A 42 24.78 -3.57 -7.38
C LEU A 42 25.41 -4.69 -6.50
N GLY A 43 26.41 -5.39 -7.02
CA GLY A 43 27.10 -6.47 -6.31
C GLY A 43 26.36 -7.81 -6.27
N ARG A 44 25.20 -7.93 -6.92
CA ARG A 44 24.54 -9.23 -7.12
C ARG A 44 25.39 -10.13 -8.02
N LYS A 45 25.11 -11.45 -7.99
CA LYS A 45 25.76 -12.41 -8.88
C LYS A 45 25.64 -11.94 -10.33
N MET A 46 26.77 -11.96 -11.03
CA MET A 46 26.81 -11.64 -12.46
C MET A 46 25.90 -12.61 -13.24
N VAL A 47 25.04 -12.05 -14.07
CA VAL A 47 24.17 -12.75 -15.01
C VAL A 47 24.35 -12.14 -16.39
N PRO A 48 24.05 -12.85 -17.49
CA PRO A 48 24.06 -12.28 -18.83
C PRO A 48 23.19 -11.02 -18.91
N PHE A 49 23.61 -10.08 -19.74
CA PHE A 49 22.85 -8.87 -20.00
C PHE A 49 21.44 -9.22 -20.54
N ASP A 50 20.46 -8.49 -20.04
CA ASP A 50 19.07 -8.62 -20.46
C ASP A 50 18.44 -7.23 -20.52
N ALA A 51 18.19 -6.74 -21.73
CA ALA A 51 17.65 -5.41 -21.97
C ALA A 51 16.28 -5.20 -21.30
N ARG A 52 15.46 -6.26 -21.17
CA ARG A 52 14.18 -6.17 -20.44
C ARG A 52 14.40 -5.97 -18.95
N LYS A 53 15.33 -6.69 -18.35
CA LYS A 53 15.64 -6.54 -16.92
C LYS A 53 16.26 -5.19 -16.59
N TYR A 54 16.85 -4.54 -17.58
CA TYR A 54 17.34 -3.17 -17.45
C TYR A 54 16.24 -2.12 -17.61
N LEU A 55 15.50 -2.15 -18.73
CA LEU A 55 14.49 -1.14 -19.07
C LEU A 55 13.14 -1.37 -18.39
N GLU A 56 12.76 -2.62 -18.21
CA GLU A 56 11.48 -3.06 -17.65
C GLU A 56 11.67 -3.66 -16.24
N PHE A 57 12.67 -3.21 -15.47
CA PHE A 57 13.12 -3.81 -14.21
C PHE A 57 12.00 -4.02 -13.18
N ARG A 58 10.97 -3.18 -13.20
CA ARG A 58 9.81 -3.29 -12.30
C ARG A 58 9.01 -4.57 -12.48
N LEU A 59 9.18 -5.24 -13.60
CA LEU A 59 8.54 -6.51 -13.91
C LEU A 59 9.29 -7.72 -13.34
N PHE A 60 10.53 -7.55 -12.88
CA PHE A 60 11.42 -8.66 -12.59
C PHE A 60 12.01 -8.63 -11.19
N TRP A 61 11.78 -9.71 -10.43
CA TRP A 61 12.56 -10.00 -9.24
C TRP A 61 13.98 -10.48 -9.65
N PRO A 62 15.05 -10.06 -8.99
CA PRO A 62 15.12 -9.23 -7.78
C PRO A 62 15.40 -7.74 -8.06
N TYR A 63 15.14 -7.24 -9.25
CA TYR A 63 15.41 -5.83 -9.61
C TYR A 63 14.37 -4.88 -9.01
N SER A 64 13.18 -5.39 -8.75
CA SER A 64 12.08 -4.70 -8.08
C SER A 64 11.20 -5.74 -7.39
N SER A 65 10.47 -5.36 -6.36
CA SER A 65 9.41 -6.18 -5.76
C SER A 65 8.04 -6.00 -6.45
N GLY A 66 7.98 -5.17 -7.49
CA GLY A 66 6.76 -4.94 -8.26
C GLY A 66 5.74 -4.08 -7.52
N ILE A 67 4.55 -4.61 -7.25
CA ILE A 67 3.47 -3.89 -6.56
C ILE A 67 3.91 -3.29 -5.22
N PRO A 68 4.62 -3.99 -4.32
CA PRO A 68 5.02 -3.45 -3.04
C PRO A 68 5.86 -2.18 -3.13
N ASP A 69 6.90 -2.16 -3.95
CA ASP A 69 7.81 -1.01 -4.04
C ASP A 69 7.34 0.09 -5.01
N GLN A 70 6.27 -0.17 -5.77
CA GLN A 70 5.75 0.80 -6.73
C GLN A 70 4.46 1.50 -6.27
N TRP A 71 3.67 0.85 -5.44
CA TRP A 71 2.35 1.33 -5.03
C TRP A 71 2.15 1.31 -3.52
N LEU A 72 2.35 0.14 -2.87
CA LEU A 72 2.15 -0.01 -1.44
C LEU A 72 3.00 0.99 -0.65
N VAL A 73 4.25 1.24 -1.08
CA VAL A 73 5.17 2.15 -0.41
C VAL A 73 4.57 3.54 -0.18
N HIS A 74 3.76 4.04 -1.10
CA HIS A 74 3.12 5.36 -0.97
C HIS A 74 2.07 5.39 0.12
N GLN A 75 1.26 4.33 0.24
CA GLN A 75 0.17 4.26 1.21
C GLN A 75 0.65 3.81 2.59
N ILE A 76 1.58 2.85 2.67
CA ILE A 76 2.10 2.38 3.96
C ILE A 76 2.92 3.47 4.67
N ASP A 77 3.54 4.38 3.93
CA ASP A 77 4.25 5.52 4.47
C ASP A 77 3.33 6.45 5.27
N THR A 78 2.09 6.64 4.80
CA THR A 78 1.07 7.40 5.53
C THR A 78 0.73 6.77 6.88
N VAL A 79 0.68 5.42 6.95
CA VAL A 79 0.50 4.70 8.22
C VAL A 79 1.64 4.99 9.19
N HIS A 80 2.88 4.90 8.71
CA HIS A 80 4.06 5.19 9.52
C HIS A 80 4.06 6.63 10.02
N TRP A 81 3.69 7.56 9.16
CA TRP A 81 3.63 8.98 9.50
C TRP A 81 2.56 9.27 10.55
N PHE A 82 1.35 8.75 10.39
CA PHE A 82 0.23 9.02 11.31
C PHE A 82 0.39 8.34 12.66
N THR A 83 1.01 7.17 12.70
CA THR A 83 1.12 6.36 13.92
C THR A 83 2.48 6.50 14.63
N GLY A 84 3.51 6.96 13.92
CA GLY A 84 4.88 6.98 14.42
C GLY A 84 5.53 5.59 14.51
N LEU A 85 4.86 4.53 14.02
CA LEU A 85 5.38 3.16 14.04
C LEU A 85 6.22 2.90 12.79
N PRO A 86 7.52 2.53 12.91
CA PRO A 86 8.43 2.45 11.77
C PRO A 86 8.27 1.17 10.92
N HIS A 87 7.63 0.13 11.46
CA HIS A 87 7.44 -1.16 10.79
C HIS A 87 6.33 -1.99 11.45
N PRO A 88 5.73 -2.94 10.72
CA PRO A 88 4.79 -3.89 11.31
C PRO A 88 5.51 -4.96 12.14
N ARG A 89 4.78 -5.62 13.05
CA ARG A 89 5.24 -6.80 13.79
C ARG A 89 5.32 -8.03 12.90
N SER A 90 4.35 -8.16 12.00
CA SER A 90 4.27 -9.28 11.06
C SER A 90 3.57 -8.87 9.77
N CYS A 91 3.81 -9.66 8.73
CA CYS A 91 3.16 -9.50 7.44
C CYS A 91 2.85 -10.87 6.86
N VAL A 92 1.63 -11.02 6.32
CA VAL A 92 1.23 -12.16 5.51
C VAL A 92 0.78 -11.63 4.16
N ALA A 93 1.28 -12.23 3.08
CA ALA A 93 0.92 -11.81 1.73
C ALA A 93 0.69 -13.02 0.83
N ASN A 94 -0.21 -12.85 -0.14
CA ASN A 94 -0.44 -13.78 -1.22
C ASN A 94 -0.69 -13.02 -2.52
N GLY A 95 -0.33 -13.63 -3.65
CA GLY A 95 -0.52 -13.03 -4.95
C GLY A 95 -0.01 -13.91 -6.07
N GLY A 96 -0.03 -13.39 -7.28
CA GLY A 96 0.44 -14.13 -8.44
C GLY A 96 0.39 -13.35 -9.73
N ILE A 97 0.77 -14.02 -10.81
CA ILE A 97 0.63 -13.55 -12.17
C ILE A 97 -0.58 -14.26 -12.77
N TYR A 98 -1.74 -13.63 -12.66
CA TYR A 98 -2.99 -14.26 -13.08
C TYR A 98 -3.38 -13.92 -14.52
N LEU A 99 -3.09 -12.71 -14.97
CA LEU A 99 -3.48 -12.25 -16.32
C LEU A 99 -2.29 -11.87 -17.21
N TRP A 100 -1.34 -11.09 -16.74
CA TRP A 100 -0.26 -10.54 -17.58
C TRP A 100 0.88 -11.54 -17.80
N LYS A 101 0.67 -12.51 -18.71
CA LYS A 101 1.63 -13.58 -19.06
C LYS A 101 2.70 -13.08 -20.05
N ASP A 102 3.32 -11.95 -19.77
CA ASP A 102 4.32 -11.31 -20.63
C ASP A 102 5.78 -11.66 -20.29
N GLY A 103 5.99 -12.70 -19.50
CA GLY A 103 7.30 -13.17 -19.05
C GLY A 103 7.83 -12.46 -17.81
N ARG A 104 7.01 -11.62 -17.15
CA ARG A 104 7.35 -11.04 -15.85
C ARG A 104 7.51 -12.09 -14.75
N THR A 105 8.25 -11.75 -13.70
CA THR A 105 8.34 -12.56 -12.48
C THR A 105 7.64 -11.90 -11.29
N ASN A 106 7.41 -10.59 -11.34
CA ASN A 106 6.64 -9.88 -10.33
C ASN A 106 5.14 -10.02 -10.56
N TRP A 107 4.40 -10.07 -9.49
CA TRP A 107 2.95 -10.30 -9.49
C TRP A 107 2.17 -9.15 -10.16
N ASP A 108 1.05 -9.49 -10.77
CA ASP A 108 0.07 -8.53 -11.28
C ASP A 108 -1.11 -8.31 -10.34
N THR A 109 -1.24 -9.15 -9.32
CA THR A 109 -2.30 -9.09 -8.31
C THR A 109 -1.75 -9.59 -6.97
N MET A 110 -2.03 -8.86 -5.90
CA MET A 110 -1.64 -9.25 -4.54
C MET A 110 -2.60 -8.73 -3.48
N THR A 111 -2.58 -9.42 -2.34
CA THR A 111 -3.17 -8.96 -1.08
C THR A 111 -2.19 -9.20 0.04
N SER A 112 -2.09 -8.27 0.97
CA SER A 112 -1.27 -8.42 2.17
C SER A 112 -2.01 -7.88 3.39
N VAL A 113 -1.70 -8.46 4.55
CA VAL A 113 -2.14 -7.99 5.86
C VAL A 113 -0.90 -7.78 6.72
N PHE A 114 -0.80 -6.60 7.30
CA PHE A 114 0.26 -6.22 8.23
C PHE A 114 -0.35 -6.06 9.63
N ASP A 115 0.33 -6.57 10.63
CA ASP A 115 -0.03 -6.39 12.03
C ASP A 115 0.93 -5.38 12.66
N TYR A 116 0.38 -4.28 13.18
CA TYR A 116 1.11 -3.20 13.82
C TYR A 116 0.84 -3.16 15.31
N GLY A 117 1.85 -2.82 16.08
CA GLY A 117 1.77 -2.62 17.53
C GLY A 117 3.08 -2.93 18.24
N PRO A 118 3.12 -2.80 19.58
CA PRO A 118 4.27 -3.17 20.38
C PRO A 118 4.59 -4.67 20.26
N LEU A 119 5.88 -5.03 20.19
CA LEU A 119 6.30 -6.43 20.05
C LEU A 119 6.01 -7.26 21.32
N ASP A 120 5.97 -6.62 22.46
CA ASP A 120 5.80 -7.21 23.79
C ASP A 120 4.33 -7.22 24.27
N ASP A 121 3.42 -6.60 23.54
CA ASP A 121 2.00 -6.52 23.89
C ASP A 121 1.10 -6.81 22.69
N PRO A 122 0.72 -8.06 22.45
CA PRO A 122 -0.13 -8.45 21.32
C PRO A 122 -1.59 -7.98 21.47
N THR A 123 -1.98 -7.45 22.64
CA THR A 123 -3.33 -6.92 22.87
C THR A 123 -3.50 -5.49 22.34
N LYS A 124 -2.41 -4.83 22.02
CA LYS A 124 -2.39 -3.49 21.43
C LYS A 124 -1.97 -3.54 19.98
N GLY A 125 -2.62 -2.74 19.18
CA GLY A 125 -2.26 -2.57 17.77
C GLY A 125 -3.47 -2.54 16.86
N PHE A 126 -3.19 -2.66 15.56
CA PHE A 126 -4.20 -2.63 14.50
C PHE A 126 -3.68 -3.37 13.27
N GLN A 127 -4.59 -3.70 12.38
CA GLN A 127 -4.23 -4.31 11.10
C GLN A 127 -4.27 -3.29 9.97
N VAL A 128 -3.35 -3.45 9.01
CA VAL A 128 -3.39 -2.80 7.72
C VAL A 128 -3.62 -3.86 6.66
N GLN A 129 -4.74 -3.76 5.95
CA GLN A 129 -5.04 -4.58 4.79
C GLN A 129 -4.69 -3.79 3.53
N TYR A 130 -3.92 -4.40 2.64
CA TYR A 130 -3.60 -3.86 1.34
C TYR A 130 -3.96 -4.84 0.24
N SER A 131 -4.60 -4.36 -0.82
CA SER A 131 -4.78 -5.14 -2.03
C SER A 131 -4.54 -4.30 -3.29
N SER A 132 -3.95 -4.93 -4.29
CA SER A 132 -3.68 -4.26 -5.56
C SER A 132 -3.76 -5.25 -6.71
N ARG A 133 -4.23 -4.76 -7.85
CA ARG A 133 -4.24 -5.47 -9.11
C ARG A 133 -4.02 -4.50 -10.28
N PHE A 134 -3.25 -4.96 -11.26
CA PHE A 134 -3.00 -4.21 -12.51
C PHE A 134 -3.94 -4.63 -13.64
N THR A 135 -4.85 -5.52 -13.34
CA THR A 135 -5.70 -6.23 -14.31
C THR A 135 -7.12 -5.69 -14.37
N ASN A 136 -7.49 -4.85 -13.42
CA ASN A 136 -8.84 -4.29 -13.30
C ASN A 136 -8.82 -3.06 -12.39
N SER A 137 -9.36 -1.95 -12.84
CA SER A 137 -9.39 -0.68 -12.10
C SER A 137 -10.60 -0.48 -11.20
N ALA A 138 -11.55 -1.44 -11.15
CA ALA A 138 -12.73 -1.30 -10.31
C ALA A 138 -12.34 -1.11 -8.83
N GLY A 139 -12.99 -0.18 -8.15
CA GLY A 139 -12.68 0.20 -6.77
C GLY A 139 -11.53 1.19 -6.62
N GLY A 140 -10.73 1.43 -7.66
CA GLY A 140 -9.71 2.49 -7.70
C GLY A 140 -8.66 2.44 -6.60
N VAL A 141 -8.13 3.60 -6.27
CA VAL A 141 -7.27 3.82 -5.11
C VAL A 141 -8.16 4.15 -3.92
N LYS A 142 -7.86 3.58 -2.75
CA LYS A 142 -8.56 3.87 -1.48
C LYS A 142 -7.58 3.80 -0.33
N GLU A 143 -7.80 4.68 0.64
CA GLU A 143 -7.09 4.67 1.90
C GLU A 143 -8.03 5.11 3.02
N LEU A 144 -8.46 4.13 3.83
CA LEU A 144 -9.48 4.29 4.85
C LEU A 144 -8.92 3.89 6.22
N TYR A 145 -9.03 4.78 7.20
CA TYR A 145 -8.65 4.53 8.58
C TYR A 145 -9.89 4.37 9.43
N TYR A 146 -9.98 3.30 10.18
CA TYR A 146 -11.08 3.01 11.10
C TYR A 146 -10.58 3.09 12.54
N SER A 147 -11.35 3.76 13.37
CA SER A 147 -11.12 3.86 14.81
C SER A 147 -12.39 3.63 15.60
N ASN A 148 -12.26 3.52 16.91
CA ASN A 148 -13.42 3.50 17.80
C ASN A 148 -14.23 4.82 17.80
N GLY A 149 -13.72 5.89 17.19
CA GLY A 149 -14.39 7.19 17.03
C GLY A 149 -15.13 7.37 15.70
N GLY A 150 -14.82 6.53 14.71
CA GLY A 150 -15.34 6.65 13.35
C GLY A 150 -14.31 6.33 12.28
N MET A 151 -14.31 7.05 11.17
CA MET A 151 -13.40 6.78 10.06
C MET A 151 -12.86 8.07 9.42
N ILE A 152 -11.66 7.94 8.82
CA ILE A 152 -11.10 8.88 7.85
C ILE A 152 -11.11 8.22 6.48
N ASP A 153 -11.63 8.93 5.49
CA ASP A 153 -11.55 8.60 4.07
C ASP A 153 -10.55 9.57 3.42
N MET A 154 -9.35 9.09 3.11
CA MET A 154 -8.27 9.95 2.57
C MET A 154 -8.57 10.38 1.15
N ASP A 155 -9.29 9.58 0.36
CA ASP A 155 -9.63 9.94 -1.01
C ASP A 155 -10.67 11.05 -1.05
N LYS A 156 -11.65 10.99 -0.15
CA LYS A 156 -12.67 12.04 0.00
C LYS A 156 -12.23 13.18 0.92
N GLN A 157 -11.10 13.00 1.60
CA GLN A 157 -10.57 13.91 2.59
C GLN A 157 -11.62 14.29 3.64
N THR A 158 -12.28 13.27 4.20
CA THR A 158 -13.34 13.43 5.18
C THR A 158 -13.09 12.61 6.43
N VAL A 159 -13.52 13.18 7.56
CA VAL A 159 -13.63 12.48 8.84
C VAL A 159 -15.11 12.36 9.18
N THR A 160 -15.55 11.19 9.59
CA THR A 160 -16.95 10.94 9.97
C THR A 160 -17.06 10.09 11.22
N PRO A 161 -18.14 10.21 12.02
CA PRO A 161 -18.41 9.34 13.15
C PRO A 161 -18.94 7.95 12.75
N THR A 162 -18.98 7.65 11.45
CA THR A 162 -19.52 6.38 10.93
C THR A 162 -18.81 5.18 11.53
N GLY A 163 -19.58 4.28 12.14
CA GLY A 163 -19.07 3.07 12.78
C GLY A 163 -18.40 3.29 14.15
N GLY A 164 -18.33 4.52 14.63
CA GLY A 164 -17.75 4.83 15.94
C GLY A 164 -18.62 4.37 17.12
N LEU A 165 -18.03 4.34 18.31
CA LEU A 165 -18.64 3.83 19.55
C LEU A 165 -19.69 4.80 20.08
N THR A 166 -20.97 4.50 19.82
CA THR A 166 -22.11 5.30 20.31
C THR A 166 -22.28 5.17 21.81
N ALA A 167 -23.02 6.11 22.42
CA ALA A 167 -23.32 6.06 23.85
C ALA A 167 -24.02 4.76 24.28
N LYS A 168 -24.88 4.20 23.44
CA LYS A 168 -25.57 2.93 23.70
C LYS A 168 -24.57 1.77 23.85
N TYR A 169 -23.73 1.57 22.83
CA TYR A 169 -22.73 0.48 22.86
C TYR A 169 -21.63 0.71 23.89
N ALA A 170 -21.25 1.97 24.12
CA ALA A 170 -20.29 2.30 25.16
C ALA A 170 -20.77 1.89 26.55
N ALA A 171 -22.04 2.14 26.86
CA ALA A 171 -22.64 1.73 28.13
C ALA A 171 -22.69 0.20 28.29
N GLU A 172 -23.03 -0.54 27.22
CA GLU A 172 -23.07 -2.02 27.23
C GLU A 172 -21.66 -2.61 27.49
N MET A 173 -20.60 -1.93 27.02
CA MET A 173 -19.21 -2.37 27.16
C MET A 173 -18.48 -1.75 28.35
N ASN A 174 -19.16 -0.95 29.18
CA ASN A 174 -18.58 -0.18 30.27
C ASN A 174 -17.40 0.72 29.80
N MET A 175 -17.57 1.34 28.64
CA MET A 175 -16.60 2.25 28.00
C MET A 175 -17.18 3.66 27.88
N LYS A 176 -16.32 4.63 27.61
CA LYS A 176 -16.77 5.99 27.28
C LYS A 176 -17.15 6.04 25.79
N PRO A 177 -18.28 6.70 25.43
CA PRO A 177 -18.59 6.93 24.03
C PRO A 177 -17.50 7.79 23.38
N ASN A 178 -17.18 7.44 22.14
CA ASN A 178 -16.21 8.18 21.35
C ASN A 178 -16.74 8.30 19.93
N LEU A 179 -17.13 9.51 19.54
CA LEU A 179 -17.60 9.80 18.20
C LEU A 179 -16.84 11.01 17.66
N LEU A 180 -16.30 10.85 16.45
CA LEU A 180 -15.68 11.94 15.73
C LEU A 180 -16.73 12.92 15.19
N PRO A 181 -16.40 14.19 15.03
CA PRO A 181 -17.23 15.11 14.28
C PRO A 181 -17.19 14.76 12.78
N SER A 182 -18.21 15.18 12.03
CA SER A 182 -18.13 15.18 10.57
C SER A 182 -17.33 16.40 10.11
N LEU A 183 -16.22 16.16 9.42
CA LEU A 183 -15.30 17.21 8.95
C LEU A 183 -14.89 16.95 7.50
N SER A 184 -14.76 18.04 6.71
CA SER A 184 -13.96 18.04 5.49
C SER A 184 -12.53 18.47 5.84
N LEU A 185 -11.54 17.72 5.39
CA LEU A 185 -10.12 18.06 5.57
C LEU A 185 -9.67 19.15 4.57
N MET A 186 -10.43 19.33 3.48
CA MET A 186 -10.16 20.36 2.45
C MET A 186 -10.46 21.78 2.92
N GLU A 187 -11.52 21.98 3.72
CA GLU A 187 -11.96 23.31 4.13
C GLU A 187 -10.99 24.07 5.04
N LYS A 188 -10.03 23.36 5.65
CA LYS A 188 -9.02 23.97 6.52
C LYS A 188 -7.74 24.42 5.78
N ALA A 189 -7.52 23.97 4.55
CA ALA A 189 -6.33 24.33 3.78
C ALA A 189 -6.46 25.69 3.09
N GLU A 190 -7.68 26.21 2.90
CA GLU A 190 -7.93 27.51 2.25
C GLU A 190 -7.89 28.71 3.23
N SER A 191 -7.70 28.47 4.51
CA SER A 191 -7.72 29.50 5.55
C SER A 191 -6.38 29.85 6.19
N VAL A 192 -5.26 29.49 5.49
CA VAL A 192 -3.90 29.87 5.91
C VAL A 192 -3.28 30.88 4.97
#